data_8046c0613d4ea6e82696205cc1a4d3ad
#
_entry.id   8046c0613d4ea6e82696205cc1a4d3ad
#
_cell.length_a   1.000
_cell.length_b   1.000
_cell.length_c   1.000
_cell.angle_alpha   90.00
_cell.angle_beta   90.00
_cell.angle_gamma   90.00
#
_symmetry.space_group_name_H-M   'P 1'
#
loop_
_entity.id
_entity.type
_entity.pdbx_description
1 polymer ?
#
loop_
_entity_poly.entity_id
_entity_poly.type
_entity_poly.pdbx_seq_one_letter_code
_entity_poly.pdbx_strand_id
1 'polypeptide(L)'
;MEDDAAGRRRPDEEAAVRYGIEVVPFGPYAEPGPVVELARAAEAAGWDGLCIWDHCHFWGGVGDPWVTLAAVACATDRLRLVTDVSPVPRYRPHLLARSVHALDALSGGRFTFGAGLGVAEDLAPLGDHRDDRTRAAMTDEALELVVRWCNAETVDHEGEHYVATAAQVANRATQTPRVPVWIGGWSRPALRRAARWDGWITSAIDETQSVVCSPEDLAGSVTYLRAQGAREGFDVAVNGTTTAGERGLAPAYAEAGATWWFESVFGLRGSHEQMLERVSAGPPR
;
A
#
# COMPACT_ATOMS: atom_id res chain seq x y z
N MET A 1 24.38 -12.27 -27.36
CA MET A 1 23.26 -11.86 -28.22
C MET A 1 22.06 -12.62 -27.69
N GLU A 2 20.96 -11.94 -27.38
CA GLU A 2 19.80 -12.41 -26.62
C GLU A 2 20.04 -12.42 -25.09
N ASP A 3 19.37 -11.72 -24.22
CA ASP A 3 17.97 -11.27 -24.24
C ASP A 3 17.83 -10.00 -23.37
N ASP A 4 17.38 -8.90 -23.96
CA ASP A 4 16.94 -7.70 -23.25
C ASP A 4 15.41 -7.62 -23.41
N ALA A 5 14.69 -8.43 -22.65
CA ALA A 5 13.23 -8.54 -22.67
C ALA A 5 12.62 -8.44 -21.26
N ALA A 6 13.12 -7.54 -20.41
CA ALA A 6 12.48 -7.22 -19.14
C ALA A 6 11.73 -5.90 -19.22
N GLY A 7 10.38 -5.96 -19.47
CA GLY A 7 9.45 -5.04 -18.85
C GLY A 7 9.20 -3.68 -19.50
N ARG A 8 9.22 -3.54 -20.82
CA ARG A 8 8.53 -2.39 -21.44
C ARG A 8 7.06 -2.74 -21.65
N ARG A 9 6.16 -2.05 -20.92
CA ARG A 9 4.70 -2.11 -21.18
C ARG A 9 4.43 -1.76 -22.65
N ARG A 10 3.49 -2.48 -23.27
CA ARG A 10 2.99 -2.11 -24.59
C ARG A 10 2.17 -0.83 -24.47
N PRO A 11 2.19 0.06 -25.47
CA PRO A 11 1.45 1.35 -25.44
C PRO A 11 -0.06 1.20 -25.23
N ASP A 12 -0.62 0.02 -25.50
CA ASP A 12 -2.05 -0.29 -25.44
C ASP A 12 -2.49 -0.78 -24.04
N GLU A 13 -1.56 -1.02 -23.10
CA GLU A 13 -1.83 -1.42 -21.70
C GLU A 13 -1.94 -0.23 -20.72
N GLU A 14 -1.80 0.99 -21.21
CA GLU A 14 -1.72 2.21 -20.39
C GLU A 14 -3.06 2.70 -19.81
N ALA A 15 -4.19 2.13 -20.16
CA ALA A 15 -5.52 2.64 -19.80
C ALA A 15 -6.38 1.73 -18.92
N ALA A 16 -5.96 0.51 -18.59
CA ALA A 16 -6.79 -0.41 -17.80
C ALA A 16 -6.52 -0.24 -16.30
N VAL A 17 -7.59 0.07 -15.52
CA VAL A 17 -7.55 0.05 -14.06
C VAL A 17 -7.23 -1.37 -13.58
N ARG A 18 -6.33 -1.47 -12.63
CA ARG A 18 -6.01 -2.70 -11.90
C ARG A 18 -6.93 -2.83 -10.69
N TYR A 19 -7.27 -4.04 -10.35
CA TYR A 19 -8.22 -4.34 -9.28
C TYR A 19 -7.55 -5.20 -8.22
N GLY A 20 -7.58 -4.76 -6.97
CA GLY A 20 -7.08 -5.52 -5.82
C GLY A 20 -8.15 -5.69 -4.75
N ILE A 21 -7.82 -6.45 -3.72
CA ILE A 21 -8.58 -6.50 -2.47
C ILE A 21 -7.81 -5.78 -1.38
N GLU A 22 -8.51 -5.01 -0.56
CA GLU A 22 -8.00 -4.44 0.68
C GLU A 22 -8.47 -5.28 1.84
N VAL A 23 -7.56 -5.73 2.69
CA VAL A 23 -7.90 -6.49 3.89
C VAL A 23 -7.64 -5.64 5.13
N VAL A 24 -8.67 -5.49 5.96
CA VAL A 24 -8.55 -4.84 7.26
C VAL A 24 -8.32 -5.91 8.33
N PRO A 25 -7.12 -5.98 8.94
CA PRO A 25 -6.64 -7.14 9.69
C PRO A 25 -7.16 -7.20 11.13
N PHE A 26 -8.48 -7.20 11.32
CA PHE A 26 -9.11 -7.45 12.62
C PHE A 26 -10.21 -8.50 12.52
N GLY A 27 -10.72 -8.97 13.67
CA GLY A 27 -11.68 -10.08 13.70
C GLY A 27 -11.08 -11.33 13.05
N PRO A 28 -11.77 -11.95 12.08
CA PRO A 28 -11.25 -13.16 11.41
C PRO A 28 -9.93 -12.92 10.66
N TYR A 29 -9.64 -11.68 10.26
CA TYR A 29 -8.44 -11.31 9.49
C TYR A 29 -7.26 -10.87 10.36
N ALA A 30 -7.40 -10.90 11.70
CA ALA A 30 -6.27 -10.77 12.62
C ALA A 30 -5.29 -11.95 12.50
N GLU A 31 -5.78 -13.09 12.01
CA GLU A 31 -4.98 -14.28 11.75
C GLU A 31 -4.58 -14.37 10.27
N PRO A 32 -3.32 -14.77 9.94
CA PRO A 32 -2.86 -14.86 8.55
C PRO A 32 -3.63 -15.89 7.72
N GLY A 33 -4.14 -16.97 8.30
CA GLY A 33 -4.80 -18.08 7.58
C GLY A 33 -5.97 -17.63 6.71
N PRO A 34 -7.00 -16.96 7.25
CA PRO A 34 -8.12 -16.41 6.48
C PRO A 34 -7.70 -15.42 5.39
N VAL A 35 -6.65 -14.62 5.64
CA VAL A 35 -6.14 -13.67 4.64
C VAL A 35 -5.47 -14.41 3.47
N VAL A 36 -4.72 -15.46 3.75
CA VAL A 36 -4.12 -16.33 2.72
C VAL A 36 -5.21 -17.02 1.88
N GLU A 37 -6.31 -17.44 2.50
CA GLU A 37 -7.44 -18.03 1.78
C GLU A 37 -8.07 -17.01 0.83
N LEU A 38 -8.34 -15.78 1.29
CA LEU A 38 -8.80 -14.68 0.44
C LEU A 38 -7.83 -14.38 -0.71
N ALA A 39 -6.52 -14.35 -0.43
CA ALA A 39 -5.50 -14.06 -1.44
C ALA A 39 -5.49 -15.11 -2.56
N ARG A 40 -5.60 -16.39 -2.23
CA ARG A 40 -5.71 -17.48 -3.21
C ARG A 40 -6.99 -17.35 -4.05
N ALA A 41 -8.12 -17.07 -3.40
CA ALA A 41 -9.37 -16.86 -4.09
C ALA A 41 -9.30 -15.64 -5.03
N ALA A 42 -8.70 -14.54 -4.56
CA ALA A 42 -8.50 -13.34 -5.36
C ALA A 42 -7.63 -13.62 -6.58
N GLU A 43 -6.50 -14.30 -6.42
CA GLU A 43 -5.63 -14.63 -7.55
C GLU A 43 -6.32 -15.56 -8.57
N ALA A 44 -7.08 -16.54 -8.10
CA ALA A 44 -7.85 -17.44 -8.95
C ALA A 44 -8.97 -16.70 -9.70
N ALA A 45 -9.60 -15.71 -9.08
CA ALA A 45 -10.66 -14.91 -9.65
C ALA A 45 -10.17 -13.73 -10.54
N GLY A 46 -8.86 -13.58 -10.72
CA GLY A 46 -8.27 -12.60 -11.63
C GLY A 46 -8.14 -11.18 -11.05
N TRP A 47 -8.01 -11.05 -9.72
CA TRP A 47 -7.58 -9.82 -9.09
C TRP A 47 -6.07 -9.59 -9.31
N ASP A 48 -5.67 -8.32 -9.31
CA ASP A 48 -4.31 -7.90 -9.64
C ASP A 48 -3.44 -7.67 -8.39
N GLY A 49 -4.05 -7.47 -7.21
CA GLY A 49 -3.29 -7.18 -5.98
C GLY A 49 -4.07 -7.40 -4.69
N LEU A 50 -3.33 -7.28 -3.57
CA LEU A 50 -3.84 -7.27 -2.22
C LEU A 50 -3.10 -6.21 -1.42
N CYS A 51 -3.85 -5.33 -0.74
CA CYS A 51 -3.30 -4.44 0.28
C CYS A 51 -3.84 -4.79 1.67
N ILE A 52 -3.06 -4.47 2.70
CA ILE A 52 -3.42 -4.74 4.09
C ILE A 52 -3.05 -3.56 4.98
N TRP A 53 -3.93 -3.20 5.92
CA TRP A 53 -3.71 -2.13 6.89
C TRP A 53 -2.60 -2.48 7.87
N ASP A 54 -1.96 -1.45 8.41
CA ASP A 54 -0.91 -1.54 9.40
C ASP A 54 -1.24 -0.68 10.63
N HIS A 55 -2.13 -1.19 11.46
CA HIS A 55 -2.49 -0.62 12.76
C HIS A 55 -1.95 -1.47 13.91
N CYS A 56 -1.80 -0.90 15.10
CA CYS A 56 -1.42 -1.62 16.33
C CYS A 56 -2.58 -1.78 17.29
N HIS A 57 -3.51 -0.83 17.28
CA HIS A 57 -4.59 -0.76 18.26
C HIS A 57 -5.83 -0.23 17.57
N PHE A 58 -6.70 -1.14 17.12
CA PHE A 58 -7.94 -0.79 16.43
C PHE A 58 -8.99 -1.87 16.69
N TRP A 59 -10.09 -1.51 17.34
CA TRP A 59 -11.20 -2.43 17.67
C TRP A 59 -10.80 -3.79 18.25
N GLY A 60 -9.76 -3.84 19.07
CA GLY A 60 -9.22 -5.06 19.67
C GLY A 60 -7.89 -5.49 19.05
N GLY A 61 -7.64 -6.81 18.98
CA GLY A 61 -6.41 -7.35 18.39
C GLY A 61 -6.36 -7.16 16.89
N VAL A 62 -5.20 -6.75 16.40
CA VAL A 62 -4.93 -6.51 14.98
C VAL A 62 -3.82 -7.46 14.52
N GLY A 63 -3.96 -8.03 13.32
CA GLY A 63 -2.96 -8.90 12.73
C GLY A 63 -1.71 -8.13 12.28
N ASP A 64 -0.56 -8.79 12.32
CA ASP A 64 0.69 -8.22 11.80
C ASP A 64 0.68 -8.27 10.27
N PRO A 65 0.76 -7.11 9.58
CA PRO A 65 0.69 -7.07 8.12
C PRO A 65 1.92 -7.65 7.44
N TRP A 66 3.10 -7.52 8.05
CA TRP A 66 4.36 -8.00 7.45
C TRP A 66 4.42 -9.52 7.43
N VAL A 67 4.04 -10.18 8.54
CA VAL A 67 3.94 -11.64 8.63
C VAL A 67 2.84 -12.16 7.70
N THR A 68 1.69 -11.49 7.67
CA THR A 68 0.57 -11.86 6.81
C THR A 68 0.93 -11.73 5.33
N LEU A 69 1.52 -10.61 4.91
CA LEU A 69 1.97 -10.42 3.52
C LEU A 69 3.06 -11.42 3.12
N ALA A 70 3.95 -11.81 4.04
CA ALA A 70 4.92 -12.86 3.78
C ALA A 70 4.24 -14.22 3.51
N ALA A 71 3.21 -14.57 4.30
CA ALA A 71 2.42 -15.78 4.06
C ALA A 71 1.66 -15.72 2.72
N VAL A 72 1.09 -14.57 2.37
CA VAL A 72 0.44 -14.33 1.07
C VAL A 72 1.44 -14.42 -0.07
N ALA A 73 2.64 -13.85 0.08
CA ALA A 73 3.71 -13.92 -0.92
C ALA A 73 4.08 -15.36 -1.28
N CYS A 74 4.12 -16.25 -0.27
CA CYS A 74 4.41 -17.68 -0.46
C CYS A 74 3.22 -18.47 -1.04
N ALA A 75 2.01 -17.93 -0.96
CA ALA A 75 0.77 -18.62 -1.34
C ALA A 75 0.22 -18.20 -2.71
N THR A 76 0.81 -17.18 -3.34
CA THR A 76 0.39 -16.54 -4.59
C THR A 76 1.58 -16.27 -5.51
N ASP A 77 1.33 -16.19 -6.82
CA ASP A 77 2.38 -16.03 -7.83
C ASP A 77 2.34 -14.68 -8.55
N ARG A 78 1.16 -14.01 -8.60
CA ARG A 78 0.95 -12.81 -9.44
C ARG A 78 0.48 -11.58 -8.68
N LEU A 79 -0.25 -11.75 -7.55
CA LEU A 79 -0.79 -10.62 -6.81
C LEU A 79 0.31 -9.64 -6.39
N ARG A 80 0.11 -8.36 -6.72
CA ARG A 80 0.89 -7.29 -6.10
C ARG A 80 0.49 -7.14 -4.63
N LEU A 81 1.48 -7.02 -3.78
CA LEU A 81 1.32 -6.94 -2.33
C LEU A 81 1.62 -5.52 -1.86
N VAL A 82 0.75 -4.95 -1.05
CA VAL A 82 0.88 -3.54 -0.63
C VAL A 82 0.60 -3.42 0.87
N THR A 83 1.42 -2.67 1.61
CA THR A 83 1.01 -2.17 2.93
C THR A 83 0.14 -0.92 2.75
N ASP A 84 -0.98 -0.79 3.46
CA ASP A 84 -1.95 0.30 3.26
C ASP A 84 -2.38 0.97 4.58
N VAL A 85 -1.57 1.82 5.15
CA VAL A 85 -0.16 2.11 4.90
C VAL A 85 0.62 1.89 6.20
N SER A 86 1.87 1.47 6.12
CA SER A 86 2.69 1.36 7.33
C SER A 86 3.00 2.74 7.91
N PRO A 87 2.72 2.98 9.21
CA PRO A 87 3.08 4.23 9.90
C PRO A 87 4.59 4.27 10.15
N VAL A 88 5.33 4.87 9.20
CA VAL A 88 6.80 4.88 9.18
C VAL A 88 7.43 5.32 10.51
N PRO A 89 6.92 6.37 11.20
CA PRO A 89 7.52 6.82 12.46
C PRO A 89 7.47 5.81 13.60
N ARG A 90 6.61 4.79 13.51
CA ARG A 90 6.52 3.69 14.48
C ARG A 90 7.71 2.74 14.38
N TYR A 91 8.33 2.67 13.22
CA TYR A 91 9.43 1.76 12.92
C TYR A 91 10.81 2.42 13.08
N ARG A 92 11.81 1.60 13.40
CA ARG A 92 13.20 1.99 13.20
C ARG A 92 13.56 1.81 11.73
N PRO A 93 14.08 2.84 11.01
CA PRO A 93 14.27 2.78 9.57
C PRO A 93 15.12 1.60 9.08
N HIS A 94 16.15 1.21 9.84
CA HIS A 94 16.99 0.05 9.49
C HIS A 94 16.26 -1.29 9.62
N LEU A 95 15.31 -1.45 10.57
CA LEU A 95 14.49 -2.64 10.67
C LEU A 95 13.44 -2.65 9.54
N LEU A 96 12.84 -1.50 9.26
CA LEU A 96 11.89 -1.34 8.17
C LEU A 96 12.52 -1.66 6.81
N ALA A 97 13.74 -1.17 6.53
CA ALA A 97 14.48 -1.48 5.31
C ALA A 97 14.69 -2.99 5.12
N ARG A 98 14.99 -3.72 6.21
CA ARG A 98 15.13 -5.19 6.17
C ARG A 98 13.82 -5.89 5.84
N SER A 99 12.69 -5.41 6.42
CA SER A 99 11.37 -5.97 6.14
C SER A 99 10.93 -5.70 4.70
N VAL A 100 11.11 -4.47 4.22
CA VAL A 100 10.84 -4.07 2.82
C VAL A 100 11.64 -4.92 1.84
N HIS A 101 12.95 -5.05 2.07
CA HIS A 101 13.82 -5.88 1.24
C HIS A 101 13.40 -7.36 1.27
N ALA A 102 13.17 -7.92 2.46
CA ALA A 102 12.84 -9.33 2.61
C ALA A 102 11.51 -9.68 1.91
N LEU A 103 10.49 -8.83 2.05
CA LEU A 103 9.20 -9.05 1.41
C LEU A 103 9.26 -8.86 -0.12
N ASP A 104 10.06 -7.89 -0.59
CA ASP A 104 10.32 -7.72 -2.02
C ASP A 104 10.99 -8.96 -2.63
N ALA A 105 12.03 -9.48 -1.98
CA ALA A 105 12.72 -10.68 -2.42
C ALA A 105 11.80 -11.92 -2.35
N LEU A 106 11.07 -12.12 -1.25
CA LEU A 106 10.17 -13.24 -1.04
C LEU A 106 9.04 -13.28 -2.07
N SER A 107 8.52 -12.11 -2.42
CA SER A 107 7.45 -11.99 -3.43
C SER A 107 7.96 -12.01 -4.87
N GLY A 108 9.28 -12.09 -5.11
CA GLY A 108 9.85 -12.00 -6.46
C GLY A 108 9.62 -10.65 -7.13
N GLY A 109 9.65 -9.55 -6.35
CA GLY A 109 9.47 -8.19 -6.86
C GLY A 109 8.00 -7.75 -7.03
N ARG A 110 7.06 -8.38 -6.32
CA ARG A 110 5.64 -8.01 -6.33
C ARG A 110 5.24 -7.05 -5.22
N PHE A 111 6.16 -6.63 -4.34
CA PHE A 111 5.85 -5.77 -3.22
C PHE A 111 5.86 -4.28 -3.60
N THR A 112 4.93 -3.53 -3.04
CA THR A 112 4.87 -2.06 -3.04
C THR A 112 4.79 -1.59 -1.60
N PHE A 113 5.69 -0.72 -1.20
CA PHE A 113 5.73 -0.19 0.14
C PHE A 113 4.78 1.00 0.27
N GLY A 114 3.62 0.79 0.87
CA GLY A 114 2.72 1.86 1.27
C GLY A 114 3.16 2.47 2.60
N ALA A 115 3.39 3.77 2.61
CA ALA A 115 3.97 4.51 3.73
C ALA A 115 3.07 5.67 4.17
N GLY A 116 2.89 5.83 5.48
CA GLY A 116 2.08 6.88 6.08
C GLY A 116 2.67 7.42 7.39
N LEU A 117 1.98 8.39 7.98
CA LEU A 117 2.36 8.97 9.27
C LEU A 117 1.83 8.18 10.47
N GLY A 118 0.83 7.34 10.24
CA GLY A 118 -0.03 6.80 11.29
C GLY A 118 -1.04 7.82 11.81
N VAL A 119 -2.00 7.34 12.55
CA VAL A 119 -3.05 8.15 13.19
C VAL A 119 -2.82 8.22 14.70
N ALA A 120 -3.16 9.35 15.30
CA ALA A 120 -2.90 9.59 16.72
C ALA A 120 -3.68 8.59 17.60
N GLU A 121 -4.88 8.23 17.21
CA GLU A 121 -5.77 7.31 17.91
C GLU A 121 -5.18 5.90 18.05
N ASP A 122 -4.39 5.46 17.06
CA ASP A 122 -3.69 4.18 17.07
C ASP A 122 -2.37 4.23 17.87
N LEU A 123 -1.71 5.37 17.88
CA LEU A 123 -0.35 5.51 18.42
C LEU A 123 -0.32 6.02 19.87
N ALA A 124 -1.21 6.93 20.23
CA ALA A 124 -1.23 7.56 21.56
C ALA A 124 -1.43 6.56 22.71
N PRO A 125 -2.30 5.53 22.62
CA PRO A 125 -2.41 4.49 23.66
C PRO A 125 -1.12 3.72 23.91
N LEU A 126 -0.21 3.72 22.94
CA LEU A 126 1.10 3.07 23.01
C LEU A 126 2.24 4.02 23.41
N GLY A 127 1.90 5.23 23.85
CA GLY A 127 2.86 6.24 24.35
C GLY A 127 3.49 7.11 23.26
N ASP A 128 3.02 7.03 22.03
CA ASP A 128 3.48 7.90 20.95
C ASP A 128 2.55 9.13 20.82
N HIS A 129 2.99 10.24 21.37
CA HIS A 129 2.25 11.51 21.40
C HIS A 129 2.85 12.56 20.45
N ARG A 130 3.69 12.17 19.49
CA ARG A 130 4.28 13.08 18.51
C ARG A 130 3.18 13.71 17.65
N ASP A 131 3.36 14.98 17.32
CA ASP A 131 2.46 15.68 16.43
C ASP A 131 2.70 15.28 14.96
N ASP A 132 1.76 15.63 14.08
CA ASP A 132 1.81 15.28 12.65
C ASP A 132 3.02 15.89 11.95
N ARG A 133 3.49 17.06 12.36
CA ARG A 133 4.66 17.70 11.78
C ARG A 133 5.93 16.90 12.07
N THR A 134 6.10 16.48 13.30
CA THR A 134 7.22 15.62 13.73
C THR A 134 7.16 14.28 13.03
N ARG A 135 5.98 13.63 12.99
CA ARG A 135 5.79 12.37 12.26
C ARG A 135 6.08 12.51 10.77
N ALA A 136 5.68 13.64 10.17
CA ALA A 136 5.96 13.93 8.77
C ALA A 136 7.46 14.05 8.49
N ALA A 137 8.20 14.78 9.32
CA ALA A 137 9.65 14.92 9.19
C ALA A 137 10.37 13.58 9.37
N MET A 138 9.99 12.80 10.38
CA MET A 138 10.51 11.44 10.60
C MET A 138 10.23 10.53 9.40
N THR A 139 9.04 10.62 8.80
CA THR A 139 8.68 9.83 7.62
C THR A 139 9.56 10.19 6.43
N ASP A 140 9.72 11.48 6.14
CA ASP A 140 10.54 11.93 5.03
C ASP A 140 11.99 11.45 5.17
N GLU A 141 12.59 11.62 6.35
CA GLU A 141 13.96 11.19 6.64
C GLU A 141 14.12 9.65 6.60
N ALA A 142 13.16 8.92 7.17
CA ALA A 142 13.20 7.45 7.18
C ALA A 142 13.06 6.84 5.79
N LEU A 143 12.18 7.38 4.94
CA LEU A 143 11.97 6.86 3.58
C LEU A 143 13.25 6.96 2.73
N GLU A 144 14.00 8.06 2.85
CA GLU A 144 15.28 8.22 2.16
C GLU A 144 16.29 7.14 2.62
N LEU A 145 16.38 6.90 3.92
CA LEU A 145 17.25 5.86 4.48
C LEU A 145 16.83 4.45 4.02
N VAL A 146 15.54 4.14 4.09
CA VAL A 146 15.00 2.84 3.67
C VAL A 146 15.33 2.55 2.20
N VAL A 147 15.12 3.52 1.32
CA VAL A 147 15.42 3.35 -0.11
C VAL A 147 16.91 3.15 -0.37
N ARG A 148 17.77 3.94 0.26
CA ARG A 148 19.21 3.81 0.13
C ARG A 148 19.70 2.44 0.59
N TRP A 149 19.24 1.96 1.74
CA TRP A 149 19.57 0.62 2.24
C TRP A 149 19.04 -0.50 1.35
N CYS A 150 17.81 -0.38 0.82
CA CYS A 150 17.25 -1.35 -0.13
C CYS A 150 17.98 -1.34 -1.48
N ASN A 151 18.78 -0.32 -1.78
CA ASN A 151 19.69 -0.26 -2.90
C ASN A 151 21.10 -0.80 -2.57
N ALA A 152 21.29 -1.42 -1.40
CA ALA A 152 22.56 -1.94 -0.89
C ALA A 152 23.62 -0.86 -0.66
N GLU A 153 23.23 0.39 -0.39
CA GLU A 153 24.16 1.44 -0.07
C GLU A 153 24.72 1.29 1.35
N THR A 154 25.99 1.63 1.53
CA THR A 154 26.55 1.94 2.84
C THR A 154 26.23 3.40 3.14
N VAL A 155 25.49 3.64 4.22
CA VAL A 155 24.91 4.95 4.53
C VAL A 155 25.64 5.60 5.69
N ASP A 156 26.11 6.82 5.46
CA ASP A 156 26.40 7.80 6.49
C ASP A 156 25.28 8.85 6.48
N HIS A 157 24.69 9.11 7.64
CA HIS A 157 23.58 10.03 7.82
C HIS A 157 23.58 10.61 9.23
N GLU A 158 23.46 11.92 9.33
CA GLU A 158 23.27 12.65 10.57
C GLU A 158 22.10 13.62 10.37
N GLY A 159 20.89 13.14 10.69
CA GLY A 159 19.66 13.87 10.49
C GLY A 159 19.05 14.38 11.81
N GLU A 160 17.88 14.97 11.73
CA GLU A 160 17.15 15.47 12.90
C GLU A 160 16.62 14.32 13.77
N HIS A 161 16.25 13.20 13.17
CA HIS A 161 15.57 12.10 13.85
C HIS A 161 16.37 10.80 13.84
N TYR A 162 17.27 10.61 12.87
CA TYR A 162 18.01 9.37 12.71
C TYR A 162 19.49 9.59 12.44
N VAL A 163 20.30 8.66 12.91
CA VAL A 163 21.75 8.64 12.67
C VAL A 163 22.16 7.26 12.16
N ALA A 164 23.04 7.25 11.18
CA ALA A 164 23.68 6.04 10.69
C ALA A 164 25.16 6.34 10.37
N THR A 165 26.07 5.46 10.76
CA THR A 165 27.50 5.59 10.49
C THR A 165 27.98 4.33 9.78
N ALA A 166 28.43 4.49 8.54
CA ALA A 166 28.92 3.41 7.66
C ALA A 166 28.00 2.16 7.68
N ALA A 167 26.68 2.37 7.74
CA ALA A 167 25.71 1.30 7.94
C ALA A 167 25.16 0.75 6.62
N GLN A 168 25.33 -0.55 6.39
CA GLN A 168 24.68 -1.31 5.33
C GLN A 168 23.80 -2.37 5.98
N VAL A 169 22.46 -2.29 5.83
CA VAL A 169 21.50 -3.09 6.60
C VAL A 169 20.64 -4.03 5.75
N ALA A 170 20.61 -3.83 4.44
CA ALA A 170 19.91 -4.69 3.49
C ALA A 170 20.74 -4.93 2.22
N ASN A 171 20.39 -5.98 1.50
CA ASN A 171 20.92 -6.19 0.14
C ASN A 171 20.09 -5.40 -0.86
N ARG A 172 20.51 -5.42 -2.14
CA ARG A 172 19.74 -4.80 -3.23
C ARG A 172 18.38 -5.49 -3.37
N ALA A 173 17.33 -4.69 -3.47
CA ALA A 173 15.99 -5.14 -3.76
C ALA A 173 15.92 -5.82 -5.14
N THR A 174 14.92 -6.67 -5.32
CA THR A 174 14.63 -7.35 -6.59
C THR A 174 14.15 -6.36 -7.65
N GLN A 175 13.33 -5.40 -7.23
CA GLN A 175 12.78 -4.39 -8.13
C GLN A 175 13.80 -3.28 -8.46
N THR A 176 13.79 -2.83 -9.71
CA THR A 176 14.67 -1.77 -10.22
C THR A 176 13.82 -0.61 -10.72
N PRO A 177 14.17 0.65 -10.44
CA PRO A 177 15.35 1.14 -9.71
C PRO A 177 15.28 0.97 -8.19
N ARG A 178 14.10 0.69 -7.62
CA ARG A 178 13.83 0.41 -6.20
C ARG A 178 12.46 -0.24 -6.01
N VAL A 179 12.16 -0.67 -4.80
CA VAL A 179 10.78 -1.03 -4.39
C VAL A 179 9.90 0.22 -4.56
N PRO A 180 8.76 0.13 -5.25
CA PRO A 180 7.84 1.26 -5.38
C PRO A 180 7.31 1.71 -4.02
N VAL A 181 7.22 3.02 -3.82
CA VAL A 181 6.69 3.63 -2.60
C VAL A 181 5.40 4.38 -2.92
N TRP A 182 4.31 4.01 -2.25
CA TRP A 182 3.06 4.76 -2.29
C TRP A 182 2.85 5.49 -0.97
N ILE A 183 2.33 6.70 -1.02
CA ILE A 183 2.10 7.53 0.17
C ILE A 183 0.62 7.59 0.47
N GLY A 184 0.25 7.34 1.73
CA GLY A 184 -1.12 7.50 2.23
C GLY A 184 -1.45 8.91 2.69
N GLY A 185 -2.77 9.20 2.75
CA GLY A 185 -3.32 10.45 3.26
C GLY A 185 -3.75 11.43 2.17
N TRP A 186 -4.68 12.32 2.52
CA TRP A 186 -5.37 13.25 1.60
C TRP A 186 -5.08 14.72 1.83
N SER A 187 -4.31 15.05 2.87
CA SER A 187 -3.93 16.43 3.12
C SER A 187 -2.98 16.97 2.05
N ARG A 188 -3.01 18.28 1.78
CA ARG A 188 -2.09 18.91 0.82
C ARG A 188 -0.61 18.59 1.10
N PRO A 189 -0.11 18.55 2.35
CA PRO A 189 1.24 18.05 2.65
C PRO A 189 1.46 16.59 2.26
N ALA A 190 0.48 15.70 2.49
CA ALA A 190 0.59 14.30 2.08
C ALA A 190 0.66 14.15 0.56
N LEU A 191 -0.18 14.87 -0.19
CA LEU A 191 -0.14 14.88 -1.66
C LEU A 191 1.20 15.42 -2.20
N ARG A 192 1.76 16.48 -1.61
CA ARG A 192 3.10 16.98 -1.99
C ARG A 192 4.19 15.95 -1.73
N ARG A 193 4.08 15.18 -0.63
CA ARG A 193 4.98 14.06 -0.36
C ARG A 193 4.82 12.99 -1.41
N ALA A 194 3.59 12.57 -1.70
CA ALA A 194 3.29 11.52 -2.67
C ALA A 194 3.86 11.82 -4.05
N ALA A 195 3.77 13.06 -4.51
CA ALA A 195 4.28 13.48 -5.82
C ALA A 195 5.80 13.25 -6.01
N ARG A 196 6.56 13.07 -4.92
CA ARG A 196 8.00 12.74 -4.96
C ARG A 196 8.29 11.24 -5.09
N TRP A 197 7.26 10.39 -4.95
CA TRP A 197 7.36 8.95 -4.92
C TRP A 197 6.65 8.29 -6.10
N ASP A 198 6.22 7.04 -5.98
CA ASP A 198 5.73 6.23 -7.09
C ASP A 198 4.21 6.17 -7.18
N GLY A 199 3.51 6.53 -6.10
CA GLY A 199 2.06 6.49 -6.05
C GLY A 199 1.47 7.15 -4.80
N TRP A 200 0.16 7.27 -4.87
CA TRP A 200 -0.69 7.74 -3.77
C TRP A 200 -1.81 6.72 -3.54
N ILE A 201 -2.09 6.43 -2.28
CA ILE A 201 -3.18 5.55 -1.88
C ILE A 201 -4.12 6.29 -0.91
N THR A 202 -5.42 6.16 -1.14
CA THR A 202 -6.47 6.82 -0.36
C THR A 202 -7.71 5.94 -0.28
N SER A 203 -8.62 6.26 0.64
CA SER A 203 -9.90 5.59 0.75
C SER A 203 -11.03 6.47 0.18
N ALA A 204 -11.98 5.86 -0.54
CA ALA A 204 -13.22 6.49 -0.94
C ALA A 204 -14.25 6.49 0.18
N ILE A 205 -14.10 5.62 1.17
CA ILE A 205 -15.04 5.40 2.26
C ILE A 205 -14.36 5.50 3.63
N ASP A 206 -15.13 5.81 4.66
CA ASP A 206 -14.72 5.69 6.06
C ASP A 206 -15.08 4.31 6.67
N GLU A 207 -14.84 4.15 7.96
CA GLU A 207 -15.14 2.93 8.71
C GLU A 207 -16.64 2.61 8.79
N THR A 208 -17.51 3.59 8.51
CA THR A 208 -18.98 3.42 8.43
C THR A 208 -19.45 3.09 7.02
N GLN A 209 -18.52 2.94 6.06
CA GLN A 209 -18.77 2.78 4.62
C GLN A 209 -19.44 4.01 3.98
N SER A 210 -19.36 5.17 4.62
CA SER A 210 -19.81 6.44 4.04
C SER A 210 -18.74 7.00 3.10
N VAL A 211 -19.17 7.53 1.96
CA VAL A 211 -18.24 8.13 0.97
C VAL A 211 -17.63 9.40 1.55
N VAL A 212 -16.30 9.43 1.66
CA VAL A 212 -15.49 10.57 2.15
C VAL A 212 -14.59 11.18 1.07
N CYS A 213 -14.43 10.49 -0.05
CA CYS A 213 -13.70 10.98 -1.21
C CYS A 213 -14.50 10.59 -2.48
N SER A 214 -15.24 11.53 -3.04
CA SER A 214 -15.97 11.30 -4.29
C SER A 214 -15.02 11.19 -5.50
N PRO A 215 -15.47 10.70 -6.67
CA PRO A 215 -14.66 10.75 -7.89
C PRO A 215 -14.22 12.17 -8.25
N GLU A 216 -15.03 13.19 -8.01
CA GLU A 216 -14.67 14.59 -8.24
C GLU A 216 -13.55 15.06 -7.31
N ASP A 217 -13.60 14.70 -6.01
CA ASP A 217 -12.55 15.00 -5.03
C ASP A 217 -11.23 14.31 -5.43
N LEU A 218 -11.33 13.06 -5.91
CA LEU A 218 -10.17 12.33 -6.42
C LEU A 218 -9.56 13.05 -7.63
N ALA A 219 -10.35 13.44 -8.62
CA ALA A 219 -9.88 14.16 -9.81
C ALA A 219 -9.19 15.48 -9.46
N GLY A 220 -9.72 16.20 -8.47
CA GLY A 220 -9.09 17.41 -7.92
C GLY A 220 -7.73 17.12 -7.28
N SER A 221 -7.62 16.02 -6.54
CA SER A 221 -6.38 15.58 -5.91
C SER A 221 -5.35 15.09 -6.94
N VAL A 222 -5.77 14.35 -7.96
CA VAL A 222 -4.91 13.91 -9.08
C VAL A 222 -4.37 15.11 -9.86
N THR A 223 -5.22 16.09 -10.16
CA THR A 223 -4.80 17.34 -10.80
C THR A 223 -3.73 18.05 -9.97
N TYR A 224 -3.92 18.12 -8.67
CA TYR A 224 -2.93 18.72 -7.77
C TYR A 224 -1.63 17.93 -7.74
N LEU A 225 -1.66 16.59 -7.64
CA LEU A 225 -0.47 15.73 -7.68
C LEU A 225 0.36 15.96 -8.94
N ARG A 226 -0.30 16.03 -10.11
CA ARG A 226 0.36 16.33 -11.40
C ARG A 226 1.01 17.71 -11.38
N ALA A 227 0.33 18.72 -10.83
CA ALA A 227 0.88 20.07 -10.68
C ALA A 227 2.07 20.13 -9.70
N GLN A 228 2.20 19.16 -8.77
CA GLN A 228 3.36 19.02 -7.87
C GLN A 228 4.50 18.18 -8.48
N GLY A 229 4.39 17.73 -9.73
CA GLY A 229 5.43 17.00 -10.44
C GLY A 229 5.34 15.49 -10.33
N ALA A 230 4.18 14.94 -9.96
CA ALA A 230 3.97 13.48 -10.02
C ALA A 230 4.30 12.97 -11.44
N ARG A 231 5.17 11.95 -11.50
CA ARG A 231 5.74 11.43 -12.75
C ARG A 231 4.68 10.74 -13.63
N GLU A 232 5.01 10.55 -14.89
CA GLU A 232 4.27 9.63 -15.75
C GLU A 232 4.34 8.20 -15.17
N GLY A 233 3.23 7.45 -15.25
CA GLY A 233 3.10 6.14 -14.64
C GLY A 233 2.98 6.15 -13.10
N PHE A 234 2.69 7.32 -12.51
CA PHE A 234 2.37 7.44 -11.08
C PHE A 234 1.07 6.72 -10.77
N ASP A 235 1.09 5.81 -9.77
CA ASP A 235 -0.09 5.09 -9.37
C ASP A 235 -1.01 5.91 -8.46
N VAL A 236 -2.31 5.81 -8.70
CA VAL A 236 -3.38 6.37 -7.86
C VAL A 236 -4.27 5.22 -7.42
N ALA A 237 -4.18 4.83 -6.16
CA ALA A 237 -4.90 3.72 -5.58
C ALA A 237 -6.06 4.22 -4.71
N VAL A 238 -7.23 3.63 -4.88
CA VAL A 238 -8.45 3.99 -4.12
C VAL A 238 -9.07 2.73 -3.55
N ASN A 239 -9.38 2.76 -2.26
CA ASN A 239 -10.10 1.69 -1.57
C ASN A 239 -11.60 2.03 -1.49
N GLY A 240 -12.44 1.04 -1.65
CA GLY A 240 -13.89 1.22 -1.54
C GLY A 240 -14.63 -0.10 -1.50
N THR A 241 -15.96 -0.02 -1.45
CA THR A 241 -16.83 -1.20 -1.44
C THR A 241 -17.77 -1.21 -2.64
N THR A 242 -17.95 -2.38 -3.23
CA THR A 242 -18.95 -2.64 -4.27
C THR A 242 -19.78 -3.86 -3.91
N THR A 243 -20.97 -3.97 -4.48
CA THR A 243 -21.76 -5.19 -4.45
C THR A 243 -21.41 -6.09 -5.65
N ALA A 244 -21.67 -7.39 -5.53
CA ALA A 244 -21.45 -8.31 -6.64
C ALA A 244 -22.28 -7.88 -7.87
N GLY A 245 -21.59 -7.68 -9.00
CA GLY A 245 -22.23 -7.21 -10.25
C GLY A 245 -22.40 -5.70 -10.38
N GLU A 246 -22.02 -4.91 -9.37
CA GLU A 246 -21.97 -3.45 -9.48
C GLU A 246 -20.82 -3.02 -10.38
N ARG A 247 -21.16 -2.27 -11.45
CA ARG A 247 -20.20 -1.87 -12.49
C ARG A 247 -19.97 -0.36 -12.59
N GLY A 248 -20.63 0.44 -11.75
CA GLY A 248 -20.62 1.91 -11.90
C GLY A 248 -19.57 2.61 -11.06
N LEU A 249 -19.26 2.12 -9.87
CA LEU A 249 -18.44 2.85 -8.90
C LEU A 249 -16.94 2.84 -9.29
N ALA A 250 -16.34 1.67 -9.44
CA ALA A 250 -14.92 1.58 -9.77
C ALA A 250 -14.56 2.27 -11.11
N PRO A 251 -15.35 2.13 -12.20
CA PRO A 251 -15.16 2.91 -13.41
C PRO A 251 -15.22 4.43 -13.21
N ALA A 252 -16.11 4.95 -12.36
CA ALA A 252 -16.18 6.38 -12.09
C ALA A 252 -14.90 6.92 -11.44
N TYR A 253 -14.29 6.14 -10.52
CA TYR A 253 -12.98 6.50 -9.97
C TYR A 253 -11.85 6.35 -11.01
N ALA A 254 -11.95 5.41 -11.93
CA ALA A 254 -11.03 5.26 -13.04
C ALA A 254 -11.02 6.49 -13.95
N GLU A 255 -12.20 6.97 -14.34
CA GLU A 255 -12.37 8.20 -15.12
C GLU A 255 -11.83 9.43 -14.36
N ALA A 256 -11.91 9.42 -13.02
CA ALA A 256 -11.33 10.44 -12.16
C ALA A 256 -9.79 10.36 -12.03
N GLY A 257 -9.17 9.31 -12.59
CA GLY A 257 -7.72 9.15 -12.65
C GLY A 257 -7.15 8.09 -11.71
N ALA A 258 -7.98 7.24 -11.08
CA ALA A 258 -7.50 6.06 -10.36
C ALA A 258 -6.86 5.05 -11.33
N THR A 259 -5.72 4.49 -10.95
CA THR A 259 -5.04 3.39 -11.67
C THR A 259 -5.24 2.04 -10.97
N TRP A 260 -5.68 2.07 -9.71
CA TRP A 260 -6.02 0.93 -8.89
C TRP A 260 -7.35 1.16 -8.16
N TRP A 261 -8.18 0.13 -8.16
CA TRP A 261 -9.33 0.00 -7.26
C TRP A 261 -9.08 -1.17 -6.32
N PHE A 262 -9.15 -0.93 -5.00
CA PHE A 262 -9.09 -1.98 -3.99
C PHE A 262 -10.47 -2.17 -3.34
N GLU A 263 -11.01 -3.36 -3.47
CA GLU A 263 -12.26 -3.79 -2.84
C GLU A 263 -12.02 -4.07 -1.36
N SER A 264 -12.63 -3.31 -0.47
CA SER A 264 -12.43 -3.45 0.98
C SER A 264 -13.11 -4.70 1.53
N VAL A 265 -12.34 -5.53 2.21
CA VAL A 265 -12.73 -6.78 2.85
C VAL A 265 -12.46 -6.70 4.35
N PHE A 266 -13.52 -6.71 5.16
CA PHE A 266 -13.39 -6.60 6.61
C PHE A 266 -14.58 -7.23 7.35
N GLY A 267 -14.35 -7.63 8.62
CA GLY A 267 -15.30 -8.42 9.40
C GLY A 267 -16.63 -7.75 9.70
N LEU A 268 -16.73 -6.41 9.65
CA LEU A 268 -18.01 -5.70 9.82
C LEU A 268 -18.85 -5.67 8.55
N ARG A 269 -18.27 -5.98 7.39
CA ARG A 269 -18.98 -6.05 6.11
C ARG A 269 -19.73 -7.36 5.94
N GLY A 270 -19.30 -8.43 6.59
CA GLY A 270 -19.93 -9.74 6.51
C GLY A 270 -19.08 -10.84 7.11
N SER A 271 -19.58 -12.08 7.06
CA SER A 271 -18.81 -13.24 7.48
C SER A 271 -17.65 -13.52 6.52
N HIS A 272 -16.69 -14.35 6.97
CA HIS A 272 -15.58 -14.77 6.11
C HIS A 272 -16.06 -15.46 4.82
N GLU A 273 -17.07 -16.30 4.90
CA GLU A 273 -17.68 -16.97 3.75
C GLU A 273 -18.27 -15.96 2.75
N GLN A 274 -18.97 -14.94 3.24
CA GLN A 274 -19.54 -13.88 2.39
C GLN A 274 -18.44 -13.05 1.71
N MET A 275 -17.33 -12.80 2.39
CA MET A 275 -16.19 -12.13 1.79
C MET A 275 -15.47 -13.00 0.77
N LEU A 276 -15.35 -14.30 1.01
CA LEU A 276 -14.83 -15.27 0.02
C LEU A 276 -15.72 -15.34 -1.23
N GLU A 277 -17.04 -15.35 -1.06
CA GLU A 277 -17.99 -15.29 -2.18
C GLU A 277 -17.80 -13.99 -2.98
N ARG A 278 -17.71 -12.83 -2.30
CA ARG A 278 -17.47 -11.53 -2.97
C ARG A 278 -16.16 -11.51 -3.76
N VAL A 279 -15.09 -12.01 -3.17
CA VAL A 279 -13.77 -12.05 -3.80
C VAL A 279 -13.75 -13.04 -4.98
N SER A 280 -14.38 -14.22 -4.80
CA SER A 280 -14.48 -15.26 -5.83
C SER A 280 -15.34 -14.85 -7.04
N ALA A 281 -16.26 -13.89 -6.86
CA ALA A 281 -17.04 -13.30 -7.94
C ALA A 281 -16.18 -12.45 -8.92
N GLY A 282 -14.94 -12.17 -8.54
CA GLY A 282 -13.99 -11.40 -9.34
C GLY A 282 -14.13 -9.88 -9.21
N PRO A 283 -13.22 -9.15 -9.88
CA PRO A 283 -13.20 -7.69 -9.85
C PRO A 283 -14.45 -7.07 -10.54
N PRO A 284 -14.84 -5.86 -10.09
CA PRO A 284 -16.02 -5.13 -10.64
C PRO A 284 -15.67 -4.46 -11.98
N ARG A 285 -15.44 -5.27 -12.99
CA ARG A 285 -15.09 -4.83 -14.37
C ARG A 285 -16.33 -4.55 -15.21
#